data_09d6b96f27027123083c44f769963bdf
#
_entry.id   09d6b96f27027123083c44f769963bdf
#
_cell.length_a   1.000
_cell.length_b   1.000
_cell.length_c   1.000
_cell.angle_alpha   90.00
_cell.angle_beta   90.00
_cell.angle_gamma   90.00
#
_symmetry.space_group_name_H-M   'P 1'
#
loop_
_entity.id
_entity.type
_entity.pdbx_description
1 polymer ?
#
loop_
_entity_poly.entity_id
_entity_poly.type
_entity_poly.pdbx_seq_one_letter_code
_entity_poly.pdbx_strand_id
1 'polypeptide(L)'
;MKRSALAASLAAALALAAFGAPASAQQKFVTIGTGGVTGVYYAAGGAICRLVNKDRAKHGIRCSVESTGGSVFNVNTIKAGELDLGFSQSDVQYNATKGLAQFKDGGAYGDLRSVFSVHPEPFTVVARKEANVKSFADFRGKRFNVGSPGSGTRASMQELLV
;
A
#
# COMPACT_ATOMS: atom_id res chain seq x y z
N MET A 1 53.37 37.30 21.26
CA MET A 1 53.17 36.76 19.88
C MET A 1 52.95 35.24 19.82
N LYS A 2 53.56 34.39 20.68
CA LYS A 2 53.37 32.90 20.61
C LYS A 2 51.98 32.40 21.05
N ARG A 3 51.30 33.10 21.96
CA ARG A 3 49.96 32.71 22.49
C ARG A 3 48.81 32.96 21.49
N SER A 4 48.94 33.98 20.63
CA SER A 4 47.92 34.30 19.61
C SER A 4 47.95 33.35 18.45
N ALA A 5 49.10 32.79 18.09
CA ALA A 5 49.22 31.80 17.02
C ALA A 5 48.64 30.42 17.40
N LEU A 6 48.77 30.04 18.69
CA LEU A 6 48.17 28.78 19.19
C LEU A 6 46.62 28.85 19.22
N ALA A 7 46.06 30.00 19.55
CA ALA A 7 44.61 30.18 19.59
C ALA A 7 43.98 30.16 18.17
N ALA A 8 44.69 30.72 17.17
CA ALA A 8 44.26 30.73 15.78
C ALA A 8 44.29 29.33 15.14
N SER A 9 45.29 28.50 15.47
CA SER A 9 45.38 27.13 14.96
C SER A 9 44.34 26.19 15.58
N LEU A 10 43.98 26.40 16.85
CA LEU A 10 42.94 25.62 17.51
C LEU A 10 41.52 25.93 16.92
N ALA A 11 41.26 27.21 16.63
CA ALA A 11 39.99 27.64 16.03
C ALA A 11 39.84 27.09 14.58
N ALA A 12 40.93 27.07 13.80
CA ALA A 12 40.91 26.50 12.46
C ALA A 12 40.68 24.97 12.46
N ALA A 13 41.26 24.24 13.43
CA ALA A 13 41.06 22.82 13.56
C ALA A 13 39.61 22.45 13.97
N LEU A 14 38.97 23.24 14.84
CA LEU A 14 37.55 23.05 15.19
C LEU A 14 36.61 23.37 14.02
N ALA A 15 36.95 24.37 13.18
CA ALA A 15 36.15 24.72 12.01
C ALA A 15 36.15 23.59 10.94
N LEU A 16 37.31 22.93 10.73
CA LEU A 16 37.40 21.81 9.80
C LEU A 16 36.68 20.55 10.29
N ALA A 17 36.60 20.32 11.58
CA ALA A 17 35.86 19.18 12.15
C ALA A 17 34.34 19.31 12.00
N ALA A 18 33.80 20.52 11.89
CA ALA A 18 32.38 20.77 11.70
C ALA A 18 31.84 20.45 10.31
N PHE A 19 32.72 20.40 9.28
CA PHE A 19 32.33 20.10 7.89
C PHE A 19 32.39 18.63 7.52
N GLY A 20 32.85 17.76 8.43
CA GLY A 20 33.06 16.34 8.17
C GLY A 20 31.96 15.40 8.69
N ALA A 21 30.87 15.91 9.23
CA ALA A 21 29.77 15.03 9.66
C ALA A 21 29.11 14.44 8.40
N PRO A 22 29.08 13.09 8.22
CA PRO A 22 28.37 12.48 7.11
C PRO A 22 26.90 12.92 7.24
N ALA A 23 26.37 13.54 6.18
CA ALA A 23 24.93 13.80 6.09
C ALA A 23 24.22 12.44 6.20
N SER A 24 23.69 12.13 7.37
CA SER A 24 22.86 10.95 7.55
C SER A 24 21.66 11.13 6.62
N ALA A 25 21.58 10.35 5.55
CA ALA A 25 20.44 10.39 4.65
C ALA A 25 19.18 10.19 5.49
N GLN A 26 18.31 11.18 5.50
CA GLN A 26 17.07 11.14 6.25
C GLN A 26 16.29 9.90 5.83
N GLN A 27 16.05 8.98 6.77
CA GLN A 27 15.37 7.72 6.50
C GLN A 27 13.93 8.00 6.08
N LYS A 28 13.55 7.59 4.87
CA LYS A 28 12.19 7.70 4.36
C LYS A 28 11.42 6.42 4.70
N PHE A 29 10.31 6.55 5.38
CA PHE A 29 9.39 5.44 5.64
C PHE A 29 8.38 5.36 4.50
N VAL A 30 8.10 4.13 4.06
CA VAL A 30 7.10 3.82 3.05
C VAL A 30 6.24 2.67 3.57
N THR A 31 4.94 2.88 3.60
CA THR A 31 3.97 1.89 4.08
C THR A 31 3.12 1.39 2.92
N ILE A 32 2.98 0.06 2.82
CA ILE A 32 2.14 -0.60 1.83
C ILE A 32 0.91 -1.18 2.50
N GLY A 33 -0.27 -0.65 2.21
CA GLY A 33 -1.56 -1.23 2.58
C GLY A 33 -1.82 -2.52 1.81
N THR A 34 -2.27 -3.56 2.48
CA THR A 34 -2.41 -4.90 1.90
C THR A 34 -3.86 -5.40 2.00
N GLY A 35 -4.11 -6.38 2.79
CA GLY A 35 -5.37 -7.01 3.12
C GLY A 35 -5.21 -7.76 4.43
N GLY A 36 -6.06 -8.74 4.71
CA GLY A 36 -5.93 -9.58 5.89
C GLY A 36 -4.60 -10.35 5.92
N VAL A 37 -4.05 -10.59 7.11
CA VAL A 37 -2.72 -11.22 7.31
C VAL A 37 -2.58 -12.62 6.69
N THR A 38 -3.67 -13.33 6.46
CA THR A 38 -3.70 -14.63 5.78
C THR A 38 -3.86 -14.52 4.27
N GLY A 39 -4.04 -13.32 3.74
CA GLY A 39 -4.28 -13.06 2.32
C GLY A 39 -2.99 -12.92 1.51
N VAL A 40 -3.14 -13.09 0.19
CA VAL A 40 -2.02 -13.00 -0.77
C VAL A 40 -1.38 -11.61 -0.75
N TYR A 41 -2.15 -10.54 -0.65
CA TYR A 41 -1.65 -9.17 -0.61
C TYR A 41 -0.65 -8.94 0.53
N TYR A 42 -0.94 -9.46 1.71
CA TYR A 42 -0.05 -9.32 2.86
C TYR A 42 1.29 -10.05 2.63
N ALA A 43 1.23 -11.29 2.13
CA ALA A 43 2.42 -12.07 1.80
C ALA A 43 3.26 -11.39 0.69
N ALA A 44 2.61 -10.92 -0.37
CA ALA A 44 3.26 -10.25 -1.50
C ALA A 44 3.87 -8.90 -1.08
N GLY A 45 3.14 -8.09 -0.32
CA GLY A 45 3.64 -6.83 0.23
C GLY A 45 4.85 -7.04 1.13
N GLY A 46 4.81 -8.07 1.98
CA GLY A 46 5.94 -8.47 2.81
C GLY A 46 7.17 -8.87 1.97
N ALA A 47 6.98 -9.56 0.85
CA ALA A 47 8.06 -9.89 -0.07
C ALA A 47 8.67 -8.63 -0.72
N ILE A 48 7.84 -7.72 -1.19
CA ILE A 48 8.26 -6.43 -1.76
C ILE A 48 9.08 -5.64 -0.72
N CYS A 49 8.56 -5.48 0.51
CA CYS A 49 9.26 -4.75 1.55
C CYS A 49 10.59 -5.41 1.95
N ARG A 50 10.70 -6.74 1.93
CA ARG A 50 11.98 -7.42 2.14
C ARG A 50 13.00 -7.07 1.06
N LEU A 51 12.59 -7.02 -0.21
CA LEU A 51 13.45 -6.64 -1.33
C LEU A 51 13.90 -5.18 -1.21
N VAL A 52 12.98 -4.25 -0.96
CA VAL A 52 13.30 -2.83 -0.74
C VAL A 52 14.27 -2.66 0.43
N ASN A 53 13.98 -3.29 1.57
CA ASN A 53 14.80 -3.15 2.78
C ASN A 53 16.20 -3.75 2.64
N LYS A 54 16.44 -4.67 1.71
CA LYS A 54 17.76 -5.25 1.44
C LYS A 54 18.78 -4.19 1.05
N ASP A 55 18.35 -3.20 0.27
CA ASP A 55 19.22 -2.11 -0.19
C ASP A 55 19.00 -0.80 0.59
N ARG A 56 18.37 -0.87 1.77
CA ARG A 56 18.05 0.29 2.61
C ARG A 56 19.25 1.21 2.87
N ALA A 57 20.42 0.64 3.07
CA ALA A 57 21.63 1.42 3.30
C ALA A 57 22.03 2.31 2.11
N LYS A 58 21.62 1.94 0.88
CA LYS A 58 21.93 2.68 -0.34
C LYS A 58 20.94 3.83 -0.60
N HIS A 59 19.64 3.60 -0.38
CA HIS A 59 18.60 4.54 -0.76
C HIS A 59 17.83 5.18 0.41
N GLY A 60 18.11 4.77 1.66
CA GLY A 60 17.50 5.35 2.86
C GLY A 60 16.01 5.00 3.06
N ILE A 61 15.39 4.17 2.21
CA ILE A 61 13.97 3.82 2.30
C ILE A 61 13.79 2.62 3.24
N ARG A 62 12.87 2.76 4.19
CA ARG A 62 12.37 1.66 5.03
C ARG A 62 10.93 1.36 4.66
N CYS A 63 10.70 0.16 4.14
CA CYS A 63 9.38 -0.34 3.78
C CYS A 63 8.77 -1.19 4.89
N SER A 64 7.48 -0.98 5.16
CA SER A 64 6.65 -1.81 6.03
C SER A 64 5.32 -2.13 5.37
N VAL A 65 4.71 -3.25 5.78
CA VAL A 65 3.37 -3.63 5.33
C VAL A 65 2.36 -3.39 6.44
N GLU A 66 1.15 -3.02 6.04
CA GLU A 66 0.02 -2.86 6.92
C GLU A 66 -1.11 -3.80 6.51
N SER A 67 -1.67 -4.52 7.49
CA SER A 67 -2.88 -5.31 7.29
C SER A 67 -4.10 -4.39 7.28
N THR A 68 -4.89 -4.46 6.22
CA THR A 68 -6.00 -3.55 5.98
C THR A 68 -7.27 -4.29 5.57
N GLY A 69 -8.34 -3.53 5.32
CA GLY A 69 -9.59 -4.05 4.74
C GLY A 69 -9.47 -4.48 3.28
N GLY A 70 -8.40 -4.11 2.58
CA GLY A 70 -8.16 -4.45 1.16
C GLY A 70 -8.37 -3.26 0.22
N SER A 71 -8.72 -3.55 -1.05
CA SER A 71 -8.63 -2.61 -2.17
C SER A 71 -9.28 -1.24 -1.95
N VAL A 72 -10.55 -1.21 -1.54
CA VAL A 72 -11.29 0.05 -1.35
C VAL A 72 -10.73 0.83 -0.18
N PHE A 73 -10.42 0.13 0.92
CA PHE A 73 -9.77 0.73 2.09
C PHE A 73 -8.43 1.37 1.68
N ASN A 74 -7.57 0.61 1.00
CA ASN A 74 -6.24 1.08 0.60
C ASN A 74 -6.31 2.35 -0.27
N VAL A 75 -7.18 2.35 -1.28
CA VAL A 75 -7.34 3.52 -2.17
C VAL A 75 -7.81 4.75 -1.40
N ASN A 76 -8.77 4.61 -0.48
CA ASN A 76 -9.25 5.72 0.33
C ASN A 76 -8.17 6.24 1.28
N THR A 77 -7.38 5.35 1.88
CA THR A 77 -6.31 5.71 2.82
C THR A 77 -5.12 6.36 2.10
N ILE A 78 -4.82 5.93 0.85
CA ILE A 78 -3.85 6.63 -0.02
C ILE A 78 -4.37 8.03 -0.37
N LYS A 79 -5.66 8.17 -0.71
CA LYS A 79 -6.27 9.48 -1.00
C LYS A 79 -6.21 10.42 0.20
N ALA A 80 -6.34 9.88 1.41
CA ALA A 80 -6.21 10.63 2.67
C ALA A 80 -4.75 10.99 3.02
N GLY A 81 -3.76 10.43 2.33
CA GLY A 81 -2.34 10.65 2.62
C GLY A 81 -1.79 9.82 3.80
N GLU A 82 -2.52 8.81 4.25
CA GLU A 82 -2.16 7.97 5.40
C GLU A 82 -1.41 6.69 4.98
N LEU A 83 -1.49 6.31 3.70
CA LEU A 83 -0.70 5.25 3.07
C LEU A 83 0.04 5.80 1.86
N ASP A 84 1.27 5.34 1.64
CA ASP A 84 2.05 5.68 0.45
C ASP A 84 1.67 4.82 -0.76
N LEU A 85 1.47 3.52 -0.52
CA LEU A 85 1.17 2.51 -1.53
C LEU A 85 0.09 1.56 -1.01
N GLY A 86 -0.57 0.84 -1.91
CA GLY A 86 -1.55 -0.17 -1.53
C GLY A 86 -1.83 -1.16 -2.65
N PHE A 87 -2.15 -2.38 -2.26
CA PHE A 87 -2.70 -3.36 -3.18
C PHE A 87 -4.15 -3.03 -3.50
N SER A 88 -4.51 -3.12 -4.76
CA SER A 88 -5.89 -2.89 -5.19
C SER A 88 -6.21 -3.68 -6.45
N GLN A 89 -7.41 -4.23 -6.51
CA GLN A 89 -7.95 -4.82 -7.74
C GLN A 89 -8.12 -3.76 -8.83
N SER A 90 -8.04 -4.17 -10.08
CA SER A 90 -8.08 -3.26 -11.24
C SER A 90 -9.43 -2.57 -11.42
N ASP A 91 -10.54 -3.25 -11.15
CA ASP A 91 -11.89 -2.69 -11.15
C ASP A 91 -12.05 -1.58 -10.09
N VAL A 92 -11.55 -1.81 -8.88
CA VAL A 92 -11.54 -0.82 -7.80
C VAL A 92 -10.70 0.42 -8.18
N GLN A 93 -9.52 0.22 -8.79
CA GLN A 93 -8.69 1.33 -9.28
C GLN A 93 -9.42 2.14 -10.35
N TYR A 94 -10.06 1.46 -11.31
CA TYR A 94 -10.86 2.10 -12.35
C TYR A 94 -11.98 2.95 -11.73
N ASN A 95 -12.78 2.35 -10.85
CA ASN A 95 -13.89 3.05 -10.19
C ASN A 95 -13.41 4.26 -9.38
N ALA A 96 -12.30 4.14 -8.68
CA ALA A 96 -11.71 5.24 -7.93
C ALA A 96 -11.28 6.40 -8.84
N THR A 97 -10.60 6.10 -9.95
CA THR A 97 -10.14 7.15 -10.88
C THR A 97 -11.29 7.86 -11.60
N LYS A 98 -12.44 7.22 -11.72
CA LYS A 98 -13.64 7.76 -12.37
C LYS A 98 -14.69 8.28 -11.40
N GLY A 99 -14.55 8.05 -10.10
CA GLY A 99 -15.58 8.39 -9.11
C GLY A 99 -16.85 7.57 -9.29
N LEU A 100 -16.72 6.28 -9.58
CA LEU A 100 -17.83 5.37 -9.81
C LEU A 100 -18.06 4.43 -8.62
N ALA A 101 -19.17 3.71 -8.63
CA ALA A 101 -19.57 2.73 -7.62
C ALA A 101 -19.37 3.27 -6.19
N GLN A 102 -18.55 2.62 -5.38
CA GLN A 102 -18.28 3.00 -3.98
C GLN A 102 -17.51 4.33 -3.81
N PHE A 103 -17.06 4.95 -4.90
CA PHE A 103 -16.34 6.24 -4.87
C PHE A 103 -17.21 7.42 -5.34
N LYS A 104 -18.50 7.22 -5.61
CA LYS A 104 -19.40 8.29 -6.12
C LYS A 104 -19.41 9.51 -5.19
N ASP A 105 -19.54 9.29 -3.90
CA ASP A 105 -19.66 10.38 -2.92
C ASP A 105 -18.33 11.12 -2.70
N GLY A 106 -17.20 10.40 -2.81
CA GLY A 106 -15.86 10.96 -2.66
C GLY A 106 -15.29 11.60 -3.93
N GLY A 107 -15.99 11.44 -5.07
CA GLY A 107 -15.55 11.91 -6.37
C GLY A 107 -14.34 11.19 -6.94
N ALA A 108 -14.00 11.52 -8.18
CA ALA A 108 -12.88 10.94 -8.90
C ALA A 108 -11.53 11.19 -8.20
N TYR A 109 -10.67 10.19 -8.21
CA TYR A 109 -9.29 10.29 -7.72
C TYR A 109 -8.30 10.25 -8.90
N GLY A 110 -8.18 11.37 -9.63
CA GLY A 110 -7.35 11.50 -10.83
C GLY A 110 -5.85 11.38 -10.58
N ASP A 111 -5.40 11.58 -9.35
CA ASP A 111 -3.97 11.50 -8.98
C ASP A 111 -3.52 10.09 -8.58
N LEU A 112 -4.42 9.12 -8.53
CA LEU A 112 -4.06 7.72 -8.31
C LEU A 112 -3.18 7.21 -9.46
N ARG A 113 -2.09 6.52 -9.12
CA ARG A 113 -1.17 5.94 -10.11
C ARG A 113 -0.98 4.45 -9.84
N SER A 114 -1.04 3.65 -10.91
CA SER A 114 -0.63 2.24 -10.87
C SER A 114 0.89 2.16 -11.00
N VAL A 115 1.54 1.38 -10.14
CA VAL A 115 2.99 1.16 -10.18
C VAL A 115 3.31 -0.06 -11.04
N PHE A 116 2.70 -1.21 -10.75
CA PHE A 116 2.81 -2.44 -11.55
C PHE A 116 1.70 -3.43 -11.17
N SER A 117 1.44 -4.40 -12.05
CA SER A 117 0.55 -5.53 -11.79
C SER A 117 1.32 -6.66 -11.13
N VAL A 118 0.76 -7.26 -10.08
CA VAL A 118 1.41 -8.32 -9.29
C VAL A 118 0.99 -9.70 -9.78
N HIS A 119 -0.31 -9.94 -9.91
CA HIS A 119 -0.87 -11.22 -10.37
C HIS A 119 -2.31 -11.04 -10.90
N PRO A 120 -2.80 -11.98 -11.74
CA PRO A 120 -4.21 -12.00 -12.10
C PRO A 120 -5.08 -12.43 -10.93
N GLU A 121 -6.28 -11.88 -10.82
CA GLU A 121 -7.29 -12.23 -9.82
C GLU A 121 -8.61 -12.59 -10.51
N PRO A 122 -8.76 -13.81 -11.01
CA PRO A 122 -10.03 -14.24 -11.57
C PRO A 122 -11.09 -14.30 -10.48
N PHE A 123 -12.30 -13.82 -10.78
CA PHE A 123 -13.42 -13.90 -9.85
C PHE A 123 -13.77 -15.36 -9.61
N THR A 124 -13.59 -15.84 -8.39
CA THR A 124 -13.77 -17.25 -8.04
C THR A 124 -14.75 -17.38 -6.89
N VAL A 125 -15.73 -18.26 -7.07
CA VAL A 125 -16.72 -18.62 -6.04
C VAL A 125 -16.52 -20.07 -5.65
N VAL A 126 -16.44 -20.31 -4.35
CA VAL A 126 -16.38 -21.66 -3.79
C VAL A 126 -17.69 -21.95 -3.07
N ALA A 127 -18.36 -23.02 -3.46
CA ALA A 127 -19.59 -23.49 -2.84
C ALA A 127 -19.43 -24.93 -2.35
N ARG A 128 -20.09 -25.26 -1.24
CA ARG A 128 -20.21 -26.66 -0.81
C ARG A 128 -21.03 -27.43 -1.83
N LYS A 129 -20.71 -28.70 -2.04
CA LYS A 129 -21.44 -29.57 -2.98
C LYS A 129 -22.94 -29.63 -2.67
N GLU A 130 -23.29 -29.70 -1.39
CA GLU A 130 -24.66 -29.79 -0.89
C GLU A 130 -25.45 -28.48 -1.14
N ALA A 131 -24.79 -27.36 -1.35
CA ALA A 131 -25.43 -26.10 -1.72
C ALA A 131 -26.02 -26.13 -3.14
N ASN A 132 -25.59 -27.10 -3.97
CA ASN A 132 -26.06 -27.31 -5.34
C ASN A 132 -26.04 -26.01 -6.18
N VAL A 133 -24.98 -25.23 -6.08
CA VAL A 133 -24.75 -24.01 -6.85
C VAL A 133 -24.01 -24.40 -8.15
N LYS A 134 -24.62 -24.17 -9.29
CA LYS A 134 -24.03 -24.45 -10.61
C LYS A 134 -23.91 -23.18 -11.46
N SER A 135 -24.67 -22.16 -11.14
CA SER A 135 -24.70 -20.87 -11.81
C SER A 135 -24.85 -19.73 -10.82
N PHE A 136 -24.62 -18.51 -11.27
CA PHE A 136 -24.78 -17.32 -10.45
C PHE A 136 -26.23 -17.12 -9.95
N ALA A 137 -27.22 -17.50 -10.77
CA ALA A 137 -28.64 -17.42 -10.42
C ALA A 137 -29.03 -18.30 -9.20
N ASP A 138 -28.26 -19.36 -8.94
CA ASP A 138 -28.51 -20.28 -7.83
C ASP A 138 -28.20 -19.69 -6.46
N PHE A 139 -27.60 -18.50 -6.42
CA PHE A 139 -27.37 -17.76 -5.16
C PHE A 139 -28.64 -17.16 -4.57
N ARG A 140 -29.69 -17.02 -5.37
CA ARG A 140 -30.96 -16.44 -4.89
C ARG A 140 -31.48 -17.21 -3.67
N GLY A 141 -31.74 -16.48 -2.58
CA GLY A 141 -32.22 -17.06 -1.32
C GLY A 141 -31.15 -17.80 -0.50
N LYS A 142 -29.89 -17.84 -0.93
CA LYS A 142 -28.81 -18.47 -0.17
C LYS A 142 -27.98 -17.44 0.60
N ARG A 143 -27.43 -17.86 1.72
CA ARG A 143 -26.44 -17.08 2.48
C ARG A 143 -25.06 -17.39 1.94
N PHE A 144 -24.31 -16.37 1.57
CA PHE A 144 -22.93 -16.52 1.12
C PHE A 144 -22.06 -15.33 1.57
N ASN A 145 -20.76 -15.56 1.62
CA ASN A 145 -19.80 -14.53 2.01
C ASN A 145 -19.45 -13.67 0.78
N VAL A 146 -19.74 -12.39 0.86
CA VAL A 146 -19.47 -11.40 -0.20
C VAL A 146 -18.12 -10.68 -0.02
N GLY A 147 -17.33 -11.04 0.97
CA GLY A 147 -16.11 -10.35 1.34
C GLY A 147 -16.27 -9.34 2.47
N SER A 148 -15.16 -8.97 3.08
CA SER A 148 -15.12 -8.03 4.20
C SER A 148 -15.47 -6.59 3.75
N PRO A 149 -16.00 -5.75 4.63
CA PRO A 149 -16.13 -4.32 4.37
C PRO A 149 -14.80 -3.71 3.94
N GLY A 150 -14.82 -2.88 2.89
CA GLY A 150 -13.60 -2.26 2.33
C GLY A 150 -12.77 -3.15 1.41
N SER A 151 -13.12 -4.44 1.23
CA SER A 151 -12.41 -5.33 0.31
C SER A 151 -12.84 -5.12 -1.14
N GLY A 152 -11.94 -5.42 -2.07
CA GLY A 152 -12.26 -5.47 -3.50
C GLY A 152 -13.23 -6.58 -3.83
N THR A 153 -13.11 -7.74 -3.18
CA THR A 153 -14.04 -8.87 -3.34
C THR A 153 -15.50 -8.44 -3.10
N ARG A 154 -15.73 -7.68 -2.03
CA ARG A 154 -17.08 -7.16 -1.74
C ARG A 154 -17.51 -6.13 -2.78
N ALA A 155 -16.61 -5.27 -3.23
CA ALA A 155 -16.91 -4.27 -4.26
C ALA A 155 -17.33 -4.93 -5.58
N SER A 156 -16.53 -5.86 -6.09
CA SER A 156 -16.85 -6.63 -7.31
C SER A 156 -18.16 -7.42 -7.17
N MET A 157 -18.37 -8.03 -6.01
CA MET A 157 -19.61 -8.79 -5.77
C MET A 157 -20.85 -7.90 -5.76
N GLN A 158 -20.76 -6.69 -5.22
CA GLN A 158 -21.86 -5.73 -5.22
C GLN A 158 -22.24 -5.28 -6.64
N GLU A 159 -21.27 -5.16 -7.53
CA GLU A 159 -21.52 -4.83 -8.94
C GLU A 159 -22.15 -5.98 -9.73
N LEU A 160 -21.87 -7.23 -9.35
CA LEU A 160 -22.44 -8.40 -10.00
C LEU A 160 -23.87 -8.74 -9.53
N LEU A 161 -24.30 -8.21 -8.40
CA LEU A 161 -25.62 -8.49 -7.79
C LEU A 161 -26.72 -7.50 -8.22
N VAL A 162 -26.42 -6.54 -9.07
CA VAL A 162 -27.36 -5.49 -9.56
C VAL A 162 -28.17 -5.97 -10.74
#